data_bcead21472e54059993451cdaabdb73a
#
_entry.id   bcead21472e54059993451cdaabdb73a
#
_cell.length_a   1.000
_cell.length_b   1.000
_cell.length_c   1.000
_cell.angle_alpha   90.00
_cell.angle_beta   90.00
_cell.angle_gamma   90.00
#
_symmetry.space_group_name_H-M   'P 1'
#
loop_
_entity.id
_entity.type
_entity.pdbx_description
1 polymer ?
#
loop_
_entity_poly.entity_id
_entity_poly.type
_entity_poly.pdbx_seq_one_letter_code
_entity_poly.pdbx_strand_id
1 'polypeptide(L)'
;VERSRGLGDVYKRQLLGFGLNLTQVFKVGTQSLPIIISTIAVSLVVAFLLQKWLKLDSNIAILVGVGSSICGGSAIAATAPVIKAKDEEVAKSISVIFLFNILAALIFPTLGELLHLSNQGFALFAGTAVNDTSSVTATATAWDAVHGSNTLDGATIVKLTRTLAIIPITLGLSIYKAYQDSKNGRANQTTFQLKKAFPMFILYFLLASIVTTIVSGLGIDTVIFDNLKTLSKFFIVMAMGAIGLNTNPIKLIKTGGQAIGLGATCWIAITCVSLWMQHLLGIW
;
A
#
# COMPACT_ATOMS: atom_id res chain seq x y z
N VAL A 1 -9.55 -6.72 -18.50
CA VAL A 1 -8.19 -6.24 -18.21
C VAL A 1 -7.97 -6.01 -16.69
N GLU A 2 -8.92 -5.43 -15.97
CA GLU A 2 -8.81 -5.23 -14.52
C GLU A 2 -8.83 -6.54 -13.72
N ARG A 3 -9.65 -7.52 -14.10
CA ARG A 3 -9.68 -8.85 -13.47
C ARG A 3 -8.38 -9.64 -13.66
N SER A 4 -7.76 -9.57 -14.82
CA SER A 4 -6.48 -10.25 -15.07
C SER A 4 -5.30 -9.60 -14.37
N ARG A 5 -5.31 -8.25 -14.21
CA ARG A 5 -4.34 -7.51 -13.40
C ARG A 5 -4.41 -7.90 -11.92
N GLY A 6 -5.61 -8.00 -11.36
CA GLY A 6 -5.82 -8.38 -9.96
C GLY A 6 -5.35 -9.79 -9.63
N LEU A 7 -5.60 -10.78 -10.50
CA LEU A 7 -5.16 -12.17 -10.31
C LEU A 7 -3.63 -12.29 -10.34
N GLY A 8 -2.97 -11.70 -11.33
CA GLY A 8 -1.50 -11.71 -11.43
C GLY A 8 -0.81 -11.10 -10.20
N ASP A 9 -1.33 -9.99 -9.67
CA ASP A 9 -0.79 -9.33 -8.48
C ASP A 9 -1.01 -10.13 -7.19
N VAL A 10 -2.10 -10.88 -7.09
CA VAL A 10 -2.38 -11.76 -5.95
C VAL A 10 -1.37 -12.90 -5.89
N TYR A 11 -1.16 -13.62 -6.99
CA TYR A 11 -0.23 -14.77 -7.02
C TYR A 11 1.21 -14.37 -6.76
N LYS A 12 1.68 -13.23 -7.30
CA LYS A 12 3.04 -12.73 -7.06
C LYS A 12 3.32 -12.47 -5.58
N ARG A 13 2.35 -11.86 -4.88
CA ARG A 13 2.47 -11.56 -3.46
C ARG A 13 2.45 -12.81 -2.59
N GLN A 14 1.70 -13.83 -2.98
CA GLN A 14 1.66 -15.12 -2.30
C GLN A 14 3.02 -15.83 -2.36
N LEU A 15 3.66 -15.83 -3.54
CA LEU A 15 4.97 -16.45 -3.73
C LEU A 15 6.08 -15.80 -2.90
N LEU A 16 5.99 -14.49 -2.60
CA LEU A 16 6.94 -13.84 -1.69
C LEU A 16 6.86 -14.38 -0.26
N GLY A 17 5.71 -14.88 0.17
CA GLY A 17 5.53 -15.48 1.50
C GLY A 17 6.42 -16.71 1.74
N PHE A 18 6.76 -17.45 0.69
CA PHE A 18 7.63 -18.62 0.80
C PHE A 18 9.10 -18.32 1.16
N GLY A 19 9.54 -17.07 1.11
CA GLY A 19 10.89 -16.69 1.52
C GLY A 19 10.99 -16.08 2.91
N LEU A 20 9.90 -16.08 3.71
CA LEU A 20 9.82 -15.33 4.97
C LEU A 20 9.52 -16.23 6.17
N ASN A 21 10.28 -16.03 7.26
CA ASN A 21 10.05 -16.68 8.54
C ASN A 21 9.00 -15.90 9.35
N LEU A 22 8.07 -16.62 9.98
CA LEU A 22 6.98 -16.05 10.77
C LEU A 22 7.48 -15.17 11.92
N THR A 23 8.59 -15.52 12.55
CA THR A 23 9.22 -14.70 13.60
C THR A 23 9.65 -13.33 13.06
N GLN A 24 10.21 -13.29 11.84
CA GLN A 24 10.58 -12.06 11.17
C GLN A 24 9.35 -11.20 10.84
N VAL A 25 8.28 -11.85 10.38
CA VAL A 25 7.00 -11.17 10.10
C VAL A 25 6.44 -10.48 11.35
N PHE A 26 6.47 -11.16 12.49
CA PHE A 26 6.02 -10.58 13.76
C PHE A 26 6.92 -9.43 14.23
N LYS A 27 8.24 -9.64 14.19
CA LYS A 27 9.21 -8.62 14.64
C LYS A 27 9.11 -7.34 13.83
N VAL A 28 9.20 -7.42 12.52
CA VAL A 28 9.14 -6.26 11.62
C VAL A 28 7.74 -5.63 11.64
N GLY A 29 6.68 -6.46 11.67
CA GLY A 29 5.30 -6.01 11.75
C GLY A 29 5.06 -5.14 12.99
N THR A 30 5.46 -5.62 14.17
CA THR A 30 5.27 -4.87 15.42
C THR A 30 6.12 -3.61 15.49
N GLN A 31 7.37 -3.64 15.03
CA GLN A 31 8.24 -2.46 14.95
C GLN A 31 7.69 -1.37 14.04
N SER A 32 7.00 -1.75 12.98
CA SER A 32 6.43 -0.81 12.00
C SER A 32 5.11 -0.18 12.42
N LEU A 33 4.39 -0.74 13.41
CA LEU A 33 3.06 -0.28 13.82
C LEU A 33 3.00 1.21 14.18
N PRO A 34 3.91 1.79 14.99
CA PRO A 34 3.86 3.22 15.31
C PRO A 34 3.95 4.10 14.05
N ILE A 35 4.83 3.74 13.12
CA ILE A 35 5.03 4.47 11.86
C ILE A 35 3.79 4.32 10.97
N ILE A 36 3.23 3.10 10.87
CA ILE A 36 2.03 2.80 10.10
C ILE A 36 0.85 3.61 10.61
N ILE A 37 0.59 3.61 11.92
CA ILE A 37 -0.53 4.33 12.52
C ILE A 37 -0.37 5.84 12.29
N SER A 38 0.82 6.39 12.48
CA SER A 38 1.10 7.81 12.27
C SER A 38 0.91 8.23 10.81
N THR A 39 1.43 7.44 9.86
CA THR A 39 1.29 7.74 8.42
C THR A 39 -0.16 7.61 7.94
N ILE A 40 -0.93 6.64 8.45
CA ILE A 40 -2.36 6.51 8.16
C ILE A 40 -3.11 7.73 8.69
N ALA A 41 -2.91 8.07 9.96
CA ALA A 41 -3.59 9.19 10.62
C ALA A 41 -3.31 10.51 9.88
N VAL A 42 -2.05 10.79 9.57
CA VAL A 42 -1.67 12.02 8.87
C VAL A 42 -2.27 12.07 7.46
N SER A 43 -2.25 10.98 6.71
CA SER A 43 -2.86 10.96 5.37
C SER A 43 -4.35 11.27 5.41
N LEU A 44 -5.10 10.66 6.33
CA LEU A 44 -6.54 10.88 6.47
C LEU A 44 -6.85 12.31 6.94
N VAL A 45 -6.08 12.82 7.91
CA VAL A 45 -6.24 14.20 8.40
C VAL A 45 -5.93 15.22 7.31
N VAL A 46 -4.83 15.04 6.58
CA VAL A 46 -4.45 15.93 5.47
C VAL A 46 -5.53 15.90 4.37
N ALA A 47 -6.02 14.72 3.99
CA ALA A 47 -7.08 14.61 3.00
C ALA A 47 -8.36 15.30 3.45
N PHE A 48 -8.76 15.16 4.71
CA PHE A 48 -9.93 15.82 5.28
C PHE A 48 -9.78 17.35 5.34
N LEU A 49 -8.63 17.85 5.79
CA LEU A 49 -8.37 19.29 5.88
C LEU A 49 -8.34 19.95 4.50
N LEU A 50 -7.66 19.32 3.54
CA LEU A 50 -7.60 19.82 2.17
C LEU A 50 -8.96 19.77 1.46
N GLN A 51 -9.75 18.71 1.68
CA GLN A 51 -11.12 18.64 1.19
C GLN A 51 -11.92 19.86 1.64
N LYS A 52 -11.85 20.18 2.93
CA LYS A 52 -12.61 21.28 3.50
C LYS A 52 -12.10 22.65 3.03
N TRP A 53 -10.79 22.81 2.93
CA TRP A 53 -10.15 24.07 2.54
C TRP A 53 -10.29 24.37 1.05
N LEU A 54 -10.05 23.38 0.19
CA LEU A 54 -10.13 23.53 -1.28
C LEU A 54 -11.53 23.24 -1.85
N LYS A 55 -12.52 22.92 -0.98
CA LYS A 55 -13.89 22.52 -1.37
C LYS A 55 -13.91 21.41 -2.42
N LEU A 56 -13.03 20.41 -2.24
CA LEU A 56 -12.93 19.26 -3.13
C LEU A 56 -14.15 18.35 -3.03
N ASP A 57 -14.38 17.58 -4.10
CA ASP A 57 -15.36 16.50 -4.04
C ASP A 57 -15.05 15.52 -2.88
N SER A 58 -16.05 15.29 -2.04
CA SER A 58 -15.91 14.48 -0.84
C SER A 58 -15.48 13.04 -1.16
N ASN A 59 -16.04 12.46 -2.22
CA ASN A 59 -15.73 11.09 -2.60
C ASN A 59 -14.27 10.97 -3.07
N ILE A 60 -13.82 11.89 -3.93
CA ILE A 60 -12.43 11.92 -4.41
C ILE A 60 -11.47 12.11 -3.24
N ALA A 61 -11.77 13.03 -2.31
CA ALA A 61 -10.92 13.27 -1.16
C ALA A 61 -10.81 12.05 -0.23
N ILE A 62 -11.92 11.37 0.04
CA ILE A 62 -11.93 10.13 0.82
C ILE A 62 -11.14 9.03 0.10
N LEU A 63 -11.37 8.83 -1.20
CA LEU A 63 -10.70 7.78 -1.97
C LEU A 63 -9.19 8.01 -2.06
N VAL A 64 -8.75 9.25 -2.34
CA VAL A 64 -7.31 9.58 -2.39
C VAL A 64 -6.70 9.48 -1.00
N GLY A 65 -7.37 9.97 0.04
CA GLY A 65 -6.89 9.87 1.42
C GLY A 65 -6.73 8.43 1.89
N VAL A 66 -7.73 7.59 1.67
CA VAL A 66 -7.69 6.16 2.02
C VAL A 66 -6.69 5.41 1.14
N GLY A 67 -6.64 5.71 -0.16
CA GLY A 67 -5.67 5.13 -1.09
C GLY A 67 -4.24 5.44 -0.67
N SER A 68 -3.93 6.69 -0.35
CA SER A 68 -2.61 7.11 0.14
C SER A 68 -2.28 6.51 1.51
N SER A 69 -3.29 6.37 2.38
CA SER A 69 -3.07 5.90 3.75
C SER A 69 -2.80 4.41 3.88
N ILE A 70 -3.25 3.56 2.95
CA ILE A 70 -3.21 2.09 3.13
C ILE A 70 -2.39 1.42 2.01
N CYS A 71 -3.05 1.04 0.92
CA CYS A 71 -2.44 0.22 -0.14
C CYS A 71 -2.85 0.64 -1.57
N GLY A 72 -3.15 1.91 -1.76
CA GLY A 72 -3.46 2.45 -3.07
C GLY A 72 -4.79 1.96 -3.64
N GLY A 73 -4.74 1.38 -4.82
CA GLY A 73 -5.91 0.96 -5.57
C GLY A 73 -6.80 -0.05 -4.85
N SER A 74 -6.23 -0.98 -4.06
CA SER A 74 -7.02 -1.97 -3.31
C SER A 74 -7.88 -1.32 -2.22
N ALA A 75 -7.33 -0.30 -1.54
CA ALA A 75 -8.07 0.46 -0.53
C ALA A 75 -9.17 1.31 -1.16
N ILE A 76 -8.90 1.91 -2.31
CA ILE A 76 -9.91 2.64 -3.11
C ILE A 76 -11.03 1.71 -3.53
N ALA A 77 -10.71 0.54 -4.10
CA ALA A 77 -11.70 -0.44 -4.54
C ALA A 77 -12.59 -0.97 -3.40
N ALA A 78 -12.02 -1.14 -2.19
CA ALA A 78 -12.79 -1.55 -1.02
C ALA A 78 -13.67 -0.43 -0.46
N THR A 79 -13.23 0.83 -0.58
CA THR A 79 -13.92 1.99 -0.01
C THR A 79 -15.01 2.54 -0.96
N ALA A 80 -14.79 2.47 -2.26
CA ALA A 80 -15.70 3.02 -3.28
C ALA A 80 -17.16 2.57 -3.11
N PRO A 81 -17.48 1.26 -2.94
CA PRO A 81 -18.87 0.83 -2.73
C PRO A 81 -19.45 1.30 -1.40
N VAL A 82 -18.62 1.49 -0.37
CA VAL A 82 -19.06 1.97 0.96
C VAL A 82 -19.56 3.40 0.89
N ILE A 83 -18.84 4.26 0.13
CA ILE A 83 -19.21 5.68 -0.02
C ILE A 83 -20.10 5.93 -1.25
N LYS A 84 -20.45 4.87 -2.00
CA LYS A 84 -21.21 4.94 -3.25
C LYS A 84 -20.56 5.87 -4.29
N ALA A 85 -19.23 5.76 -4.42
CA ALA A 85 -18.46 6.55 -5.37
C ALA A 85 -18.78 6.14 -6.81
N LYS A 86 -18.74 7.12 -7.71
CA LYS A 86 -18.91 6.90 -9.15
C LYS A 86 -17.64 6.32 -9.77
N ASP A 87 -17.76 5.54 -10.84
CA ASP A 87 -16.61 4.93 -11.52
C ASP A 87 -15.57 5.97 -11.97
N GLU A 88 -16.00 7.16 -12.36
CA GLU A 88 -15.11 8.27 -12.74
C GLU A 88 -14.28 8.77 -11.56
N GLU A 89 -14.89 8.90 -10.36
CA GLU A 89 -14.21 9.30 -9.13
C GLU A 89 -13.17 8.25 -8.70
N VAL A 90 -13.54 6.98 -8.83
CA VAL A 90 -12.66 5.83 -8.57
C VAL A 90 -11.47 5.85 -9.53
N ALA A 91 -11.73 5.99 -10.83
CA ALA A 91 -10.69 5.99 -11.85
C ALA A 91 -9.71 7.17 -11.67
N LYS A 92 -10.22 8.37 -11.38
CA LYS A 92 -9.39 9.56 -11.07
C LYS A 92 -8.51 9.32 -9.85
N SER A 93 -9.09 8.81 -8.77
CA SER A 93 -8.36 8.55 -7.51
C SER A 93 -7.27 7.50 -7.67
N ILE A 94 -7.57 6.39 -8.35
CA ILE A 94 -6.58 5.34 -8.68
C ILE A 94 -5.44 5.92 -9.51
N SER A 95 -5.77 6.71 -10.52
CA SER A 95 -4.78 7.32 -11.42
C SER A 95 -3.80 8.23 -10.69
N VAL A 96 -4.31 9.06 -9.76
CA VAL A 96 -3.49 9.93 -8.91
C VAL A 96 -2.54 9.11 -8.03
N ILE A 97 -3.05 8.08 -7.38
CA ILE A 97 -2.22 7.21 -6.52
C ILE A 97 -1.14 6.50 -7.34
N PHE A 98 -1.45 6.00 -8.53
CA PHE A 98 -0.46 5.36 -9.40
C PHE A 98 0.63 6.33 -9.86
N LEU A 99 0.30 7.59 -10.16
CA LEU A 99 1.29 8.60 -10.50
C LEU A 99 2.34 8.75 -9.39
N PHE A 100 1.89 8.94 -8.14
CA PHE A 100 2.82 9.10 -7.01
C PHE A 100 3.56 7.80 -6.65
N ASN A 101 3.00 6.65 -6.93
CA ASN A 101 3.69 5.37 -6.77
C ASN A 101 4.85 5.22 -7.76
N ILE A 102 4.66 5.62 -9.02
CA ILE A 102 5.73 5.61 -10.02
C ILE A 102 6.84 6.60 -9.61
N LEU A 103 6.46 7.81 -9.19
CA LEU A 103 7.41 8.81 -8.71
C LEU A 103 8.18 8.31 -7.49
N ALA A 104 7.51 7.66 -6.55
CA ALA A 104 8.15 7.07 -5.36
C ALA A 104 9.16 5.98 -5.76
N ALA A 105 8.81 5.09 -6.69
CA ALA A 105 9.71 4.03 -7.13
C ALA A 105 10.99 4.56 -7.79
N LEU A 106 10.93 5.72 -8.43
CA LEU A 106 12.08 6.36 -9.08
C LEU A 106 12.89 7.22 -8.10
N ILE A 107 12.23 7.94 -7.20
CA ILE A 107 12.87 8.97 -6.36
C ILE A 107 13.38 8.38 -5.04
N PHE A 108 12.65 7.46 -4.42
CA PHE A 108 12.94 7.03 -3.06
C PHE A 108 14.24 6.27 -2.88
N PRO A 109 14.72 5.43 -3.81
CA PRO A 109 16.04 4.82 -3.66
C PRO A 109 17.15 5.87 -3.56
N THR A 110 17.15 6.86 -4.45
CA THR A 110 18.11 7.97 -4.42
C THR A 110 17.93 8.86 -3.18
N LEU A 111 16.69 9.12 -2.77
CA LEU A 111 16.41 9.89 -1.55
C LEU A 111 16.91 9.16 -0.29
N GLY A 112 16.73 7.85 -0.22
CA GLY A 112 17.20 7.02 0.87
C GLY A 112 18.72 7.04 0.98
N GLU A 113 19.43 6.99 -0.16
CA GLU A 113 20.87 7.10 -0.24
C GLU A 113 21.34 8.49 0.24
N LEU A 114 20.70 9.55 -0.25
CA LEU A 114 21.02 10.94 0.15
C LEU A 114 20.83 11.18 1.65
N LEU A 115 19.85 10.52 2.25
CA LEU A 115 19.54 10.60 3.68
C LEU A 115 20.36 9.60 4.52
N HIS A 116 21.21 8.80 3.89
CA HIS A 116 22.01 7.75 4.52
C HIS A 116 21.20 6.78 5.38
N LEU A 117 20.04 6.34 4.86
CA LEU A 117 19.18 5.38 5.53
C LEU A 117 19.88 4.01 5.60
N SER A 118 19.77 3.33 6.74
CA SER A 118 20.15 1.93 6.82
C SER A 118 19.21 1.05 5.97
N ASN A 119 19.62 -0.19 5.67
CA ASN A 119 18.77 -1.13 4.95
C ASN A 119 17.43 -1.38 5.67
N GLN A 120 17.45 -1.41 7.02
CA GLN A 120 16.24 -1.55 7.83
C GLN A 120 15.38 -0.28 7.78
N GLY A 121 16.00 0.90 7.89
CA GLY A 121 15.32 2.19 7.76
C GLY A 121 14.68 2.32 6.39
N PHE A 122 15.38 1.96 5.32
CA PHE A 122 14.83 2.00 3.97
C PHE A 122 13.67 1.02 3.76
N ALA A 123 13.73 -0.19 4.37
CA ALA A 123 12.61 -1.14 4.35
C ALA A 123 11.34 -0.55 4.96
N LEU A 124 11.47 0.07 6.14
CA LEU A 124 10.36 0.75 6.82
C LEU A 124 9.85 1.93 5.99
N PHE A 125 10.76 2.75 5.45
CA PHE A 125 10.43 3.88 4.61
C PHE A 125 9.66 3.46 3.35
N ALA A 126 10.20 2.54 2.58
CA ALA A 126 9.55 2.03 1.37
C ALA A 126 8.17 1.40 1.68
N GLY A 127 8.07 0.58 2.74
CA GLY A 127 6.82 -0.06 3.16
C GLY A 127 5.74 0.90 3.62
N THR A 128 6.11 2.02 4.24
CA THR A 128 5.18 3.00 4.81
C THR A 128 4.90 4.20 3.91
N ALA A 129 5.85 4.66 3.09
CA ALA A 129 5.69 5.85 2.27
C ALA A 129 5.23 5.56 0.83
N VAL A 130 5.49 4.35 0.29
CA VAL A 130 4.98 3.94 -1.02
C VAL A 130 3.59 3.31 -0.85
N ASN A 131 2.61 3.71 -1.67
CA ASN A 131 1.21 3.32 -1.42
C ASN A 131 0.84 1.96 -2.00
N ASP A 132 1.35 1.55 -3.14
CA ASP A 132 1.04 0.25 -3.74
C ASP A 132 2.13 -0.79 -3.48
N THR A 133 1.73 -2.05 -3.27
CA THR A 133 2.65 -3.14 -2.95
C THR A 133 3.62 -3.44 -4.09
N SER A 134 3.17 -3.35 -5.34
CA SER A 134 4.04 -3.58 -6.50
C SER A 134 5.12 -2.51 -6.60
N SER A 135 4.77 -1.26 -6.30
CA SER A 135 5.71 -0.15 -6.28
C SER A 135 6.67 -0.23 -5.09
N VAL A 136 6.20 -0.69 -3.91
CA VAL A 136 7.08 -1.02 -2.77
C VAL A 136 8.14 -2.04 -3.18
N THR A 137 7.72 -3.10 -3.87
CA THR A 137 8.64 -4.12 -4.35
C THR A 137 9.66 -3.55 -5.33
N ALA A 138 9.22 -2.75 -6.30
CA ALA A 138 10.12 -2.10 -7.26
C ALA A 138 11.13 -1.19 -6.54
N THR A 139 10.66 -0.36 -5.61
CA THR A 139 11.49 0.56 -4.82
C THR A 139 12.53 -0.18 -4.00
N ALA A 140 12.13 -1.24 -3.27
CA ALA A 140 13.02 -2.02 -2.45
C ALA A 140 14.00 -2.86 -3.28
N THR A 141 13.55 -3.42 -4.41
CA THR A 141 14.45 -4.16 -5.32
C THR A 141 15.49 -3.24 -5.97
N ALA A 142 15.12 -2.00 -6.31
CA ALA A 142 16.08 -1.02 -6.82
C ALA A 142 17.16 -0.68 -5.78
N TRP A 143 16.78 -0.52 -4.51
CA TRP A 143 17.70 -0.34 -3.40
C TRP A 143 18.63 -1.55 -3.22
N ASP A 144 18.04 -2.77 -3.19
CA ASP A 144 18.78 -4.02 -3.01
C ASP A 144 19.81 -4.25 -4.12
N ALA A 145 19.49 -3.84 -5.36
CA ALA A 145 20.40 -3.96 -6.50
C ALA A 145 21.68 -3.10 -6.35
N VAL A 146 21.57 -1.95 -5.67
CA VAL A 146 22.70 -1.04 -5.43
C VAL A 146 23.49 -1.45 -4.18
N HIS A 147 22.80 -1.84 -3.10
CA HIS A 147 23.40 -2.07 -1.79
C HIS A 147 23.71 -3.54 -1.48
N GLY A 148 23.35 -4.49 -2.36
CA GLY A 148 23.52 -5.91 -2.12
C GLY A 148 22.76 -6.42 -0.91
N SER A 149 21.63 -5.79 -0.56
CA SER A 149 20.83 -6.05 0.64
C SER A 149 19.59 -6.89 0.34
N ASN A 150 18.82 -7.22 1.38
CA ASN A 150 17.52 -7.90 1.25
C ASN A 150 16.41 -7.08 1.91
N THR A 151 16.31 -5.82 1.54
CA THR A 151 15.35 -4.83 2.05
C THR A 151 13.91 -5.15 1.63
N LEU A 152 13.76 -5.83 0.48
CA LEU A 152 12.46 -6.22 -0.07
C LEU A 152 11.59 -7.00 0.93
N ASP A 153 12.17 -7.91 1.69
CA ASP A 153 11.42 -8.74 2.64
C ASP A 153 10.80 -7.87 3.74
N GLY A 154 11.61 -7.02 4.35
CA GLY A 154 11.16 -6.07 5.37
C GLY A 154 10.08 -5.11 4.84
N ALA A 155 10.33 -4.48 3.70
CA ALA A 155 9.39 -3.55 3.08
C ALA A 155 8.04 -4.23 2.75
N THR A 156 8.07 -5.49 2.30
CA THR A 156 6.86 -6.26 2.01
C THR A 156 6.06 -6.54 3.27
N ILE A 157 6.72 -6.98 4.36
CA ILE A 157 6.07 -7.23 5.66
C ILE A 157 5.39 -5.96 6.16
N VAL A 158 6.11 -4.84 6.19
CA VAL A 158 5.57 -3.53 6.60
C VAL A 158 4.34 -3.16 5.78
N LYS A 159 4.42 -3.34 4.46
CA LYS A 159 3.31 -3.03 3.56
C LYS A 159 2.10 -3.92 3.77
N LEU A 160 2.29 -5.21 3.98
CA LEU A 160 1.19 -6.13 4.25
C LEU A 160 0.54 -5.86 5.60
N THR A 161 1.32 -5.54 6.63
CA THR A 161 0.82 -5.10 7.93
C THR A 161 -0.05 -3.85 7.79
N ARG A 162 0.42 -2.84 7.03
CA ARG A 162 -0.36 -1.63 6.74
C ARG A 162 -1.66 -1.93 6.01
N THR A 163 -1.67 -2.91 5.12
CA THR A 163 -2.86 -3.29 4.34
C THR A 163 -4.00 -3.82 5.22
N LEU A 164 -3.70 -4.40 6.41
CA LEU A 164 -4.73 -4.82 7.37
C LEU A 164 -5.60 -3.66 7.86
N ALA A 165 -5.11 -2.43 7.81
CA ALA A 165 -5.88 -1.23 8.18
C ALA A 165 -7.09 -0.97 7.25
N ILE A 166 -7.19 -1.64 6.10
CA ILE A 166 -8.41 -1.62 5.27
C ILE A 166 -9.65 -1.97 6.11
N ILE A 167 -9.55 -2.99 6.96
CA ILE A 167 -10.69 -3.51 7.71
C ILE A 167 -11.27 -2.46 8.66
N PRO A 168 -10.51 -1.91 9.63
CA PRO A 168 -11.05 -0.92 10.55
C PRO A 168 -11.45 0.39 9.85
N ILE A 169 -10.75 0.80 8.80
CA ILE A 169 -11.07 2.06 8.11
C ILE A 169 -12.36 1.93 7.29
N THR A 170 -12.53 0.85 6.52
CA THR A 170 -13.76 0.64 5.75
C THR A 170 -14.96 0.40 6.66
N LEU A 171 -14.76 -0.28 7.82
CA LEU A 171 -15.79 -0.44 8.83
C LEU A 171 -16.20 0.92 9.43
N GLY A 172 -15.23 1.72 9.84
CA GLY A 172 -15.46 3.06 10.37
C GLY A 172 -16.20 3.97 9.39
N LEU A 173 -15.81 3.97 8.12
CA LEU A 173 -16.49 4.71 7.06
C LEU A 173 -17.92 4.19 6.82
N SER A 174 -18.12 2.87 6.88
CA SER A 174 -19.45 2.27 6.73
C SER A 174 -20.40 2.70 7.85
N ILE A 175 -19.93 2.67 9.10
CA ILE A 175 -20.69 3.13 10.27
C ILE A 175 -20.99 4.63 10.16
N TYR A 176 -19.99 5.44 9.80
CA TYR A 176 -20.18 6.88 9.62
C TYR A 176 -21.22 7.20 8.53
N LYS A 177 -21.16 6.50 7.39
CA LYS A 177 -22.12 6.67 6.30
C LYS A 177 -23.53 6.23 6.71
N ALA A 178 -23.67 5.10 7.40
CA ALA A 178 -24.95 4.62 7.92
C ALA A 178 -25.57 5.62 8.90
N TYR A 179 -24.77 6.22 9.79
CA TYR A 179 -25.22 7.28 10.70
C TYR A 179 -25.69 8.52 9.94
N GLN A 180 -24.95 8.95 8.92
CA GLN A 180 -25.30 10.11 8.10
C GLN A 180 -26.58 9.88 7.28
N ASP A 181 -26.74 8.68 6.71
CA ASP A 181 -27.96 8.30 5.95
C ASP A 181 -29.19 8.21 6.86
N SER A 182 -29.03 7.69 8.09
CA SER A 182 -30.09 7.66 9.10
C SER A 182 -30.55 9.08 9.51
N LYS A 183 -29.61 10.00 9.71
CA LYS A 183 -29.90 11.40 10.06
C LYS A 183 -30.65 12.14 8.93
N ASN A 184 -30.42 11.74 7.69
CA ASN A 184 -31.04 12.34 6.50
C ASN A 184 -32.35 11.64 6.08
N GLY A 185 -32.91 10.75 6.89
CA GLY A 185 -34.15 10.02 6.60
C GLY A 185 -34.05 9.01 5.46
N ARG A 186 -32.85 8.67 5.01
CA ARG A 186 -32.54 7.69 3.96
C ARG A 186 -32.03 6.39 4.58
N ALA A 187 -32.85 5.75 5.42
CA ALA A 187 -32.55 4.45 5.99
C ALA A 187 -32.53 3.38 4.89
N ASN A 188 -31.46 3.25 4.15
CA ASN A 188 -31.23 2.17 3.22
C ASN A 188 -30.08 1.28 3.72
N GLN A 189 -30.33 -0.03 3.70
CA GLN A 189 -29.46 -1.11 4.17
C GLN A 189 -28.08 -1.07 3.52
N THR A 190 -27.13 -0.43 4.18
CA THR A 190 -25.72 -0.63 3.90
C THR A 190 -25.28 -1.91 4.60
N THR A 191 -25.50 -3.06 3.94
CA THR A 191 -24.98 -4.32 4.44
C THR A 191 -23.49 -4.35 4.24
N PHE A 192 -22.73 -4.10 5.31
CA PHE A 192 -21.28 -4.23 5.33
C PHE A 192 -20.89 -5.70 5.08
N GLN A 193 -20.30 -5.99 3.95
CA GLN A 193 -19.82 -7.33 3.61
C GLN A 193 -18.36 -7.49 4.03
N LEU A 194 -18.14 -7.88 5.30
CA LEU A 194 -16.81 -8.15 5.88
C LEU A 194 -15.95 -9.05 4.96
N LYS A 195 -16.59 -10.05 4.34
CA LYS A 195 -15.96 -11.03 3.45
C LYS A 195 -15.37 -10.38 2.18
N LYS A 196 -15.94 -9.27 1.68
CA LYS A 196 -15.42 -8.53 0.52
C LYS A 196 -14.32 -7.54 0.90
N ALA A 197 -14.30 -7.07 2.14
CA ALA A 197 -13.29 -6.12 2.63
C ALA A 197 -11.99 -6.82 3.04
N PHE A 198 -12.04 -8.13 3.36
CA PHE A 198 -10.85 -8.86 3.79
C PHE A 198 -9.96 -9.22 2.59
N PRO A 199 -8.70 -8.76 2.56
CA PRO A 199 -7.78 -9.04 1.45
C PRO A 199 -7.24 -10.48 1.59
N MET A 200 -7.87 -11.43 0.92
CA MET A 200 -7.55 -12.87 0.98
C MET A 200 -6.09 -13.19 0.66
N PHE A 201 -5.41 -12.36 -0.12
CA PHE A 201 -3.99 -12.56 -0.42
C PHE A 201 -3.09 -12.48 0.82
N ILE A 202 -3.49 -11.74 1.87
CA ILE A 202 -2.74 -11.68 3.14
C ILE A 202 -2.84 -13.03 3.86
N LEU A 203 -4.01 -13.67 3.85
CA LEU A 203 -4.17 -15.00 4.43
C LEU A 203 -3.25 -16.02 3.74
N TYR A 204 -3.24 -16.02 2.40
CA TYR A 204 -2.37 -16.92 1.64
C TYR A 204 -0.88 -16.63 1.83
N PHE A 205 -0.52 -15.36 1.96
CA PHE A 205 0.85 -14.96 2.29
C PHE A 205 1.28 -15.49 3.67
N LEU A 206 0.42 -15.35 4.69
CA LEU A 206 0.68 -15.88 6.02
C LEU A 206 0.78 -17.42 6.01
N LEU A 207 -0.12 -18.11 5.30
CA LEU A 207 -0.05 -19.55 5.13
C LEU A 207 1.27 -19.99 4.47
N ALA A 208 1.70 -19.31 3.42
CA ALA A 208 2.99 -19.58 2.78
C ALA A 208 4.16 -19.39 3.75
N SER A 209 4.13 -18.30 4.56
CA SER A 209 5.16 -18.06 5.58
C SER A 209 5.16 -19.12 6.70
N ILE A 210 3.98 -19.61 7.10
CA ILE A 210 3.85 -20.71 8.07
C ILE A 210 4.47 -21.99 7.49
N VAL A 211 4.14 -22.34 6.25
CA VAL A 211 4.70 -23.52 5.57
C VAL A 211 6.23 -23.43 5.53
N THR A 212 6.78 -22.30 5.12
CA THR A 212 8.23 -22.10 5.08
C THR A 212 8.86 -22.23 6.46
N THR A 213 8.24 -21.67 7.49
CA THR A 213 8.73 -21.73 8.87
C THR A 213 8.77 -23.18 9.38
N ILE A 214 7.72 -23.97 9.12
CA ILE A 214 7.64 -25.38 9.51
C ILE A 214 8.70 -26.20 8.76
N VAL A 215 8.79 -26.05 7.44
CA VAL A 215 9.74 -26.80 6.59
C VAL A 215 11.18 -26.49 6.97
N SER A 216 11.51 -25.21 7.18
CA SER A 216 12.82 -24.78 7.66
C SER A 216 13.13 -25.31 9.06
N GLY A 217 12.14 -25.36 9.96
CA GLY A 217 12.27 -25.91 11.30
C GLY A 217 12.50 -27.44 11.33
N LEU A 218 12.04 -28.16 10.30
CA LEU A 218 12.27 -29.59 10.11
C LEU A 218 13.62 -29.90 9.45
N GLY A 219 14.42 -28.88 9.12
CA GLY A 219 15.73 -29.06 8.47
C GLY A 219 15.66 -29.52 7.01
N ILE A 220 14.49 -29.36 6.36
CA ILE A 220 14.31 -29.70 4.95
C ILE A 220 14.85 -28.54 4.10
N ASP A 221 15.49 -28.87 2.98
CA ASP A 221 16.07 -27.91 2.06
C ASP A 221 15.03 -26.92 1.52
N THR A 222 15.33 -25.64 1.66
CA THR A 222 14.44 -24.53 1.28
C THR A 222 14.71 -23.95 -0.12
N VAL A 223 15.61 -24.57 -0.90
CA VAL A 223 15.98 -24.10 -2.25
C VAL A 223 14.78 -23.90 -3.17
N ILE A 224 13.74 -24.73 -3.05
CA ILE A 224 12.50 -24.58 -3.81
C ILE A 224 11.82 -23.24 -3.48
N PHE A 225 11.82 -22.83 -2.21
CA PHE A 225 11.21 -21.58 -1.78
C PHE A 225 12.00 -20.36 -2.26
N ASP A 226 13.31 -20.42 -2.30
CA ASP A 226 14.18 -19.38 -2.86
C ASP A 226 13.95 -19.21 -4.38
N ASN A 227 13.77 -20.30 -5.09
CA ASN A 227 13.40 -20.28 -6.50
C ASN A 227 12.01 -19.66 -6.73
N LEU A 228 11.02 -19.97 -5.90
CA LEU A 228 9.67 -19.36 -5.95
C LEU A 228 9.73 -17.87 -5.65
N LYS A 229 10.57 -17.45 -4.70
CA LYS A 229 10.80 -16.05 -4.39
C LYS A 229 11.43 -15.30 -5.58
N THR A 230 12.42 -15.91 -6.22
CA THR A 230 13.08 -15.35 -7.40
C THR A 230 12.09 -15.22 -8.57
N LEU A 231 11.26 -16.23 -8.79
CA LEU A 231 10.20 -16.20 -9.80
C LEU A 231 9.18 -15.10 -9.50
N SER A 232 8.81 -14.91 -8.24
CA SER A 232 7.95 -13.81 -7.80
C SER A 232 8.55 -12.45 -8.16
N LYS A 233 9.82 -12.22 -7.84
CA LYS A 233 10.54 -10.98 -8.19
C LYS A 233 10.50 -10.71 -9.69
N PHE A 234 10.77 -11.73 -10.51
CA PHE A 234 10.70 -11.63 -11.96
C PHE A 234 9.31 -11.20 -12.47
N PHE A 235 8.24 -11.84 -11.98
CA PHE A 235 6.87 -11.46 -12.35
C PHE A 235 6.49 -10.05 -11.90
N ILE A 236 7.01 -9.59 -10.76
CA ILE A 236 6.77 -8.23 -10.26
C ILE A 236 7.41 -7.21 -11.20
N VAL A 237 8.67 -7.42 -11.61
CA VAL A 237 9.36 -6.54 -12.56
C VAL A 237 8.62 -6.49 -13.90
N MET A 238 8.19 -7.63 -14.44
CA MET A 238 7.38 -7.68 -15.66
C MET A 238 6.07 -6.89 -15.53
N ALA A 239 5.37 -7.03 -14.40
CA ALA A 239 4.13 -6.29 -14.17
C ALA A 239 4.35 -4.79 -14.07
N MET A 240 5.42 -4.35 -13.40
CA MET A 240 5.78 -2.93 -13.31
C MET A 240 6.11 -2.34 -14.68
N GLY A 241 6.85 -3.09 -15.51
CA GLY A 241 7.10 -2.71 -16.91
C GLY A 241 5.81 -2.56 -17.72
N ALA A 242 4.91 -3.53 -17.61
CA ALA A 242 3.62 -3.49 -18.30
C ALA A 242 2.73 -2.31 -17.82
N ILE A 243 2.73 -2.00 -16.53
CA ILE A 243 2.01 -0.84 -15.98
C ILE A 243 2.60 0.45 -16.51
N GLY A 244 3.95 0.57 -16.49
CA GLY A 244 4.65 1.75 -16.99
C GLY A 244 4.33 2.05 -18.47
N LEU A 245 4.40 1.03 -19.31
CA LEU A 245 4.10 1.14 -20.75
C LEU A 245 2.63 1.52 -21.04
N ASN A 246 1.69 1.09 -20.19
CA ASN A 246 0.26 1.40 -20.36
C ASN A 246 -0.17 2.72 -19.69
N THR A 247 0.73 3.38 -18.97
CA THR A 247 0.40 4.63 -18.27
C THR A 247 0.73 5.83 -19.15
N ASN A 248 -0.29 6.65 -19.43
CA ASN A 248 -0.07 7.93 -20.11
C ASN A 248 -0.02 9.07 -19.08
N PRO A 249 1.17 9.54 -18.68
CA PRO A 249 1.33 10.54 -17.63
C PRO A 249 0.72 11.89 -18.01
N ILE A 250 0.74 12.25 -19.29
CA ILE A 250 0.19 13.52 -19.79
C ILE A 250 -1.33 13.54 -19.62
N LYS A 251 -2.00 12.43 -19.96
CA LYS A 251 -3.45 12.29 -19.78
C LYS A 251 -3.81 12.34 -18.29
N LEU A 252 -3.04 11.69 -17.44
CA LEU A 252 -3.18 11.70 -15.99
C LEU A 252 -3.10 13.12 -15.41
N ILE A 253 -2.09 13.89 -15.80
CA ILE A 253 -1.89 15.27 -15.35
C ILE A 253 -3.02 16.18 -15.83
N LYS A 254 -3.46 16.04 -17.09
CA LYS A 254 -4.55 16.87 -17.66
C LYS A 254 -5.91 16.61 -17.04
N THR A 255 -6.21 15.38 -16.65
CA THR A 255 -7.52 14.99 -16.07
C THR A 255 -7.59 15.05 -14.55
N GLY A 256 -6.43 15.08 -13.86
CA GLY A 256 -6.33 14.92 -12.41
C GLY A 256 -6.54 16.21 -11.61
N GLY A 257 -6.22 17.38 -12.17
CA GLY A 257 -6.45 18.71 -11.54
C GLY A 257 -6.21 18.76 -10.03
N GLN A 258 -7.23 19.13 -9.30
CA GLN A 258 -7.20 19.27 -7.84
C GLN A 258 -6.91 17.95 -7.08
N ALA A 259 -7.28 16.80 -7.66
CA ALA A 259 -7.00 15.50 -7.06
C ALA A 259 -5.49 15.19 -7.04
N ILE A 260 -4.72 15.68 -8.01
CA ILE A 260 -3.26 15.56 -8.03
C ILE A 260 -2.65 16.38 -6.89
N GLY A 261 -3.11 17.61 -6.68
CA GLY A 261 -2.66 18.44 -5.56
C GLY A 261 -2.91 17.76 -4.20
N LEU A 262 -4.09 17.17 -4.03
CA LEU A 262 -4.43 16.40 -2.84
C LEU A 262 -3.50 15.18 -2.67
N GLY A 263 -3.32 14.39 -3.73
CA GLY A 263 -2.43 13.22 -3.73
C GLY A 263 -0.98 13.60 -3.44
N ALA A 264 -0.48 14.69 -4.05
CA ALA A 264 0.86 15.21 -3.78
C ALA A 264 1.06 15.57 -2.31
N THR A 265 0.12 16.31 -1.74
CA THR A 265 0.21 16.74 -0.34
C THR A 265 0.14 15.56 0.62
N CYS A 266 -0.75 14.59 0.39
CA CYS A 266 -0.81 13.35 1.16
C CYS A 266 0.51 12.57 1.04
N TRP A 267 1.05 12.43 -0.15
CA TRP A 267 2.29 11.70 -0.41
C TRP A 267 3.50 12.35 0.29
N ILE A 268 3.65 13.68 0.19
CA ILE A 268 4.71 14.43 0.88
C ILE A 268 4.53 14.30 2.40
N ALA A 269 3.31 14.47 2.92
CA ALA A 269 3.04 14.36 4.34
C ALA A 269 3.38 12.97 4.90
N ILE A 270 3.00 11.90 4.20
CA ILE A 270 3.35 10.52 4.58
C ILE A 270 4.87 10.31 4.55
N THR A 271 5.54 10.80 3.51
CA THR A 271 7.00 10.71 3.37
C THR A 271 7.71 11.38 4.54
N CYS A 272 7.34 12.63 4.85
CA CYS A 272 7.92 13.38 5.97
C CYS A 272 7.65 12.70 7.32
N VAL A 273 6.42 12.24 7.57
CA VAL A 273 6.06 11.58 8.83
C VAL A 273 6.73 10.23 8.96
N SER A 274 6.84 9.46 7.88
CA SER A 274 7.56 8.19 7.89
C SER A 274 9.04 8.38 8.30
N LEU A 275 9.73 9.32 7.69
CA LEU A 275 11.13 9.65 8.03
C LEU A 275 11.26 10.20 9.44
N TRP A 276 10.38 11.12 9.83
CA TRP A 276 10.40 11.71 11.16
C TRP A 276 10.18 10.67 12.27
N MET A 277 9.20 9.77 12.08
CA MET A 277 8.95 8.69 13.04
C MET A 277 10.10 7.71 13.15
N GLN A 278 10.78 7.39 12.03
CA GLN A 278 11.97 6.55 12.05
C GLN A 278 13.11 7.19 12.82
N HIS A 279 13.32 8.49 12.63
CA HIS A 279 14.31 9.24 13.39
C HIS A 279 14.01 9.22 14.89
N LEU A 280 12.74 9.43 15.29
CA LEU A 280 12.31 9.36 16.70
C LEU A 280 12.48 7.98 17.32
N LEU A 281 12.31 6.92 16.54
CA LEU A 281 12.45 5.54 17.00
C LEU A 281 13.89 5.02 16.96
N GLY A 282 14.84 5.83 16.49
CA GLY A 282 16.24 5.43 16.33
C GLY A 282 16.45 4.33 15.26
N ILE A 283 15.57 4.24 14.28
CA ILE A 283 15.66 3.29 13.17
C ILE A 283 15.94 4.12 11.91
N TRP A 284 17.19 4.48 11.73
CA TRP A 284 17.61 5.32 10.60
C TRP A 284 18.50 4.58 9.64
#